data_79f8acc727f1f957afbf18fc93a95e2c
#
_entry.id   79f8acc727f1f957afbf18fc93a95e2c
#
_cell.length_a   1.000
_cell.length_b   1.000
_cell.length_c   1.000
_cell.angle_alpha   90.00
_cell.angle_beta   90.00
_cell.angle_gamma   90.00
#
_symmetry.space_group_name_H-M   'P 1'
#
loop_
_entity.id
_entity.type
_entity.pdbx_description
1 polymer ?
#
loop_
_entity_poly.entity_id
_entity_poly.type
_entity_poly.pdbx_seq_one_letter_code
_entity_poly.pdbx_strand_id
1 'polypeptide(L)'
;MMKKLVLIVFCCYSTFAIAQEESLPQDTNKKNEVTLNALTLIASGWIDVSYEYLINKESSFGIDLQFGFDENNNFDTYRNFSITPNYRVYFSNKYARGFFIEGFGMLHRYKDLFYDYDYEGSINSNTEKNITEFSLGVSVGGKWVTKSGFVAEIFGGIGRNILNNSEDSYDPIKVAGRIGLSIGKRF
;
A
#
# COMPACT_ATOMS: atom_id res chain seq x y z
N MET A 1 -12.23 13.27 29.50
CA MET A 1 -11.62 13.19 28.16
C MET A 1 -10.13 13.54 28.15
N MET A 2 -9.67 14.63 28.78
CA MET A 2 -8.25 15.06 28.80
C MET A 2 -7.27 13.98 29.31
N LYS A 3 -7.59 13.23 30.38
CA LYS A 3 -6.68 12.18 30.93
C LYS A 3 -6.36 11.05 29.93
N LYS A 4 -7.34 10.66 29.06
CA LYS A 4 -7.12 9.64 28.02
C LYS A 4 -6.27 10.19 26.86
N LEU A 5 -6.42 11.47 26.52
CA LEU A 5 -5.61 12.12 25.49
C LEU A 5 -4.14 12.26 25.93
N VAL A 6 -3.91 12.62 27.20
CA VAL A 6 -2.56 12.70 27.77
C VAL A 6 -1.87 11.32 27.80
N LEU A 7 -2.63 10.24 28.07
CA LEU A 7 -2.08 8.89 28.06
C LEU A 7 -1.65 8.46 26.65
N ILE A 8 -2.46 8.78 25.64
CA ILE A 8 -2.15 8.48 24.22
C ILE A 8 -0.89 9.26 23.77
N VAL A 9 -0.81 10.55 24.10
CA VAL A 9 0.37 11.38 23.80
C VAL A 9 1.60 10.86 24.53
N PHE A 10 1.48 10.43 25.77
CA PHE A 10 2.60 9.86 26.54
C PHE A 10 3.05 8.50 25.99
N CYS A 11 2.13 7.63 25.55
CA CYS A 11 2.46 6.39 24.85
C CYS A 11 3.16 6.65 23.50
N CYS A 12 2.75 7.66 22.75
CA CYS A 12 3.44 8.06 21.52
C CYS A 12 4.85 8.59 21.79
N TYR A 13 5.06 9.34 22.88
CA TYR A 13 6.40 9.85 23.25
C TYR A 13 7.35 8.73 23.72
N SER A 14 6.86 7.72 24.42
CA SER A 14 7.70 6.62 24.89
C SER A 14 8.22 5.72 23.76
N THR A 15 7.55 5.67 22.61
CA THR A 15 8.03 4.92 21.45
C THR A 15 9.19 5.61 20.71
N PHE A 16 9.37 6.92 20.87
CA PHE A 16 10.51 7.66 20.29
C PHE A 16 11.80 7.53 21.09
N ALA A 17 11.73 7.14 22.37
CA ALA A 17 12.91 7.07 23.25
C ALA A 17 13.84 5.86 23.02
N ILE A 18 13.46 4.89 22.16
CA ILE A 18 14.29 3.70 21.87
C ILE A 18 15.02 3.87 20.52
N ALA A 19 15.46 5.07 20.19
CA ALA A 19 16.19 5.36 18.94
C ALA A 19 17.71 5.24 19.12
N GLN A 20 18.21 4.19 19.80
CA GLN A 20 19.64 3.89 19.77
C GLN A 20 20.02 3.37 18.39
N GLU A 21 21.11 3.89 17.84
CA GLU A 21 21.71 3.46 16.57
C GLU A 21 22.25 2.04 16.74
N GLU A 22 21.39 1.04 16.57
CA GLU A 22 21.78 -0.36 16.59
C GLU A 22 21.98 -0.84 15.15
N SER A 23 23.25 -0.96 14.72
CA SER A 23 23.57 -1.62 13.46
C SER A 23 23.28 -3.10 13.59
N LEU A 24 22.51 -3.65 12.64
CA LEU A 24 22.24 -5.08 12.60
C LEU A 24 23.24 -5.78 11.67
N PRO A 25 23.58 -7.07 11.91
CA PRO A 25 24.54 -7.80 11.08
C PRO A 25 24.19 -7.82 9.58
N GLN A 26 22.89 -7.78 9.25
CA GLN A 26 22.41 -7.78 7.87
C GLN A 26 22.46 -6.42 7.17
N ASP A 27 22.68 -5.31 7.89
CA ASP A 27 22.64 -3.96 7.31
C ASP A 27 23.75 -3.73 6.27
N THR A 28 24.84 -4.48 6.32
CA THR A 28 25.95 -4.37 5.36
C THR A 28 25.81 -5.28 4.15
N ASN A 29 25.18 -6.45 4.29
CA ASN A 29 25.24 -7.53 3.29
C ASN A 29 23.90 -7.83 2.62
N LYS A 30 22.77 -7.45 3.24
CA LYS A 30 21.43 -7.79 2.77
C LYS A 30 20.71 -6.55 2.25
N LYS A 31 20.55 -6.51 0.95
CA LYS A 31 19.96 -5.35 0.25
C LYS A 31 18.59 -5.64 -0.37
N ASN A 32 18.08 -6.85 -0.20
CA ASN A 32 16.83 -7.27 -0.82
C ASN A 32 15.82 -7.64 0.26
N GLU A 33 14.58 -7.25 0.06
CA GLU A 33 13.45 -7.62 0.91
C GLU A 33 12.31 -8.16 0.05
N VAL A 34 11.62 -9.17 0.58
CA VAL A 34 10.33 -9.62 0.07
C VAL A 34 9.35 -9.62 1.23
N THR A 35 8.20 -8.99 1.01
CA THR A 35 7.10 -8.94 2.00
C THR A 35 5.78 -9.34 1.37
N LEU A 36 4.88 -9.85 2.21
CA LEU A 36 3.50 -10.18 1.89
C LEU A 36 2.59 -9.33 2.76
N ASN A 37 1.61 -8.68 2.17
CA ASN A 37 0.62 -7.88 2.87
C ASN A 37 -0.44 -8.81 3.49
N ALA A 38 -0.31 -9.04 4.79
CA ALA A 38 -1.22 -9.90 5.53
C ALA A 38 -2.62 -9.28 5.68
N LEU A 39 -2.71 -7.94 5.71
CA LEU A 39 -3.99 -7.25 5.84
C LEU A 39 -4.87 -7.49 4.61
N THR A 40 -4.36 -7.28 3.40
CA THR A 40 -5.10 -7.49 2.16
C THR A 40 -5.45 -8.96 1.95
N LEU A 41 -4.55 -9.86 2.34
CA LEU A 41 -4.80 -11.31 2.27
C LEU A 41 -5.97 -11.74 3.17
N ILE A 42 -6.01 -11.26 4.42
CA ILE A 42 -7.04 -11.65 5.41
C ILE A 42 -8.36 -10.92 5.15
N ALA A 43 -8.31 -9.62 4.84
CA ALA A 43 -9.51 -8.79 4.71
C ALA A 43 -10.22 -8.96 3.36
N SER A 44 -9.47 -9.20 2.28
CA SER A 44 -9.99 -9.17 0.91
C SER A 44 -9.67 -10.42 0.09
N GLY A 45 -8.92 -11.38 0.64
CA GLY A 45 -8.45 -12.54 -0.11
C GLY A 45 -7.45 -12.21 -1.23
N TRP A 46 -6.85 -11.02 -1.21
CA TRP A 46 -5.90 -10.56 -2.24
C TRP A 46 -4.47 -10.93 -1.87
N ILE A 47 -3.73 -11.44 -2.82
CA ILE A 47 -2.29 -11.63 -2.69
C ILE A 47 -1.60 -10.33 -3.13
N ASP A 48 -0.88 -9.71 -2.19
CA ASP A 48 -0.12 -8.47 -2.40
C ASP A 48 1.31 -8.71 -1.91
N VAL A 49 2.25 -8.85 -2.87
CA VAL A 49 3.65 -9.15 -2.63
C VAL A 49 4.50 -7.98 -3.06
N SER A 50 5.40 -7.56 -2.18
CA SER A 50 6.36 -6.49 -2.44
C SER A 50 7.78 -7.04 -2.51
N TYR A 51 8.53 -6.55 -3.50
CA TYR A 51 9.98 -6.66 -3.55
C TYR A 51 10.59 -5.29 -3.39
N GLU A 52 11.61 -5.16 -2.54
CA GLU A 52 12.29 -3.90 -2.26
C GLU A 52 13.80 -4.08 -2.31
N TYR A 53 14.47 -3.19 -3.04
CA TYR A 53 15.91 -3.08 -3.10
C TYR A 53 16.39 -1.86 -2.29
N LEU A 54 17.23 -2.11 -1.28
CA LEU A 54 17.79 -1.09 -0.41
C LEU A 54 18.99 -0.45 -1.06
N ILE A 55 18.85 0.80 -1.52
CA ILE A 55 19.91 1.56 -2.19
C ILE A 55 20.98 1.94 -1.16
N ASN A 56 20.54 2.50 -0.03
CA ASN A 56 21.38 2.91 1.09
C ASN A 56 20.56 2.88 2.41
N LYS A 57 21.12 3.45 3.49
CA LYS A 57 20.43 3.49 4.79
C LYS A 57 19.15 4.34 4.80
N GLU A 58 19.04 5.30 3.87
CA GLU A 58 17.98 6.32 3.84
C GLU A 58 16.99 6.14 2.71
N SER A 59 17.28 5.26 1.73
CA SER A 59 16.41 5.11 0.57
C SER A 59 16.36 3.70 -0.01
N SER A 60 15.23 3.38 -0.63
CA SER A 60 14.99 2.13 -1.34
C SER A 60 14.08 2.35 -2.54
N PHE A 61 14.12 1.39 -3.46
CA PHE A 61 13.21 1.27 -4.58
C PHE A 61 12.47 -0.07 -4.47
N GLY A 62 11.17 -0.05 -4.67
CA GLY A 62 10.33 -1.24 -4.59
C GLY A 62 9.34 -1.38 -5.74
N ILE A 63 8.77 -2.57 -5.85
CA ILE A 63 7.68 -2.90 -6.73
C ILE A 63 6.71 -3.83 -5.99
N ASP A 64 5.43 -3.45 -5.98
CA ASP A 64 4.37 -4.25 -5.38
C ASP A 64 3.49 -4.83 -6.48
N LEU A 65 3.14 -6.10 -6.34
CA LEU A 65 2.26 -6.84 -7.24
C LEU A 65 1.06 -7.34 -6.44
N GLN A 66 -0.13 -6.92 -6.84
CA GLN A 66 -1.38 -7.30 -6.20
C GLN A 66 -2.28 -8.06 -7.18
N PHE A 67 -2.83 -9.17 -6.70
CA PHE A 67 -3.76 -10.03 -7.42
C PHE A 67 -5.01 -10.26 -6.56
N GLY A 68 -6.17 -9.92 -7.08
CA GLY A 68 -7.47 -10.21 -6.48
C GLY A 68 -8.10 -11.45 -7.11
N PHE A 69 -8.59 -12.37 -6.27
CA PHE A 69 -9.19 -13.64 -6.72
C PHE A 69 -10.69 -13.74 -6.45
N ASP A 70 -11.27 -12.83 -5.67
CA ASP A 70 -12.65 -12.94 -5.20
C ASP A 70 -13.55 -11.91 -5.89
N GLU A 71 -14.56 -12.41 -6.62
CA GLU A 71 -15.57 -11.60 -7.31
C GLU A 71 -16.73 -11.17 -6.37
N ASN A 72 -16.79 -11.70 -5.14
CA ASN A 72 -17.94 -11.52 -4.23
C ASN A 72 -17.69 -10.60 -3.03
N ASN A 73 -16.56 -9.89 -2.96
CA ASN A 73 -16.28 -9.00 -1.85
C ASN A 73 -17.09 -7.69 -1.95
N ASN A 74 -17.82 -7.38 -0.88
CA ASN A 74 -18.66 -6.18 -0.71
C ASN A 74 -17.88 -4.84 -0.61
N PHE A 75 -16.60 -4.81 -0.94
CA PHE A 75 -15.84 -3.58 -1.07
C PHE A 75 -15.96 -3.08 -2.52
N ASP A 76 -16.56 -1.93 -2.71
CA ASP A 76 -16.98 -1.30 -3.97
C ASP A 76 -15.89 -1.08 -5.04
N THR A 77 -14.69 -1.63 -4.89
CA THR A 77 -13.62 -1.46 -5.87
C THR A 77 -12.92 -2.80 -6.11
N TYR A 78 -13.43 -3.56 -7.05
CA TYR A 78 -12.84 -4.84 -7.49
C TYR A 78 -11.54 -4.63 -8.24
N ARG A 79 -10.45 -4.36 -7.52
CA ARG A 79 -9.12 -4.33 -8.12
C ARG A 79 -8.64 -5.75 -8.38
N ASN A 80 -8.65 -6.16 -9.64
CA ASN A 80 -8.22 -7.52 -10.03
C ASN A 80 -6.71 -7.66 -10.07
N PHE A 81 -6.03 -6.56 -10.44
CA PHE A 81 -4.58 -6.54 -10.59
C PHE A 81 -4.04 -5.14 -10.36
N SER A 82 -2.88 -5.05 -9.69
CA SER A 82 -2.08 -3.82 -9.73
C SER A 82 -0.59 -4.10 -9.73
N ILE A 83 0.15 -3.20 -10.38
CA ILE A 83 1.59 -3.10 -10.31
C ILE A 83 1.96 -1.69 -9.84
N THR A 84 2.80 -1.61 -8.79
CA THR A 84 3.08 -0.36 -8.11
C THR A 84 4.57 -0.20 -7.86
N PRO A 85 5.34 0.37 -8.80
CA PRO A 85 6.68 0.86 -8.51
C PRO A 85 6.61 1.98 -7.48
N ASN A 86 7.57 1.96 -6.55
CA ASN A 86 7.64 2.93 -5.46
C ASN A 86 9.09 3.29 -5.10
N TYR A 87 9.25 4.47 -4.51
CA TYR A 87 10.50 4.95 -3.96
C TYR A 87 10.27 5.44 -2.53
N ARG A 88 11.08 4.95 -1.57
CA ARG A 88 10.96 5.25 -0.15
C ARG A 88 12.14 6.04 0.35
N VAL A 89 11.85 6.98 1.25
CA VAL A 89 12.84 7.73 2.03
C VAL A 89 12.58 7.45 3.50
N TYR A 90 13.62 6.97 4.19
CA TYR A 90 13.57 6.61 5.61
C TYR A 90 14.08 7.75 6.49
N PHE A 91 13.34 8.09 7.52
CA PHE A 91 13.67 9.15 8.48
C PHE A 91 14.12 8.54 9.82
N SER A 92 15.19 7.75 9.77
CA SER A 92 15.78 7.18 10.97
C SER A 92 17.29 7.02 10.81
N ASN A 93 18.02 6.94 11.91
CA ASN A 93 19.45 6.64 11.88
C ASN A 93 19.74 5.16 11.57
N LYS A 94 18.71 4.32 11.43
CA LYS A 94 18.79 2.88 11.21
C LYS A 94 18.76 2.58 9.71
N TYR A 95 19.43 1.51 9.29
CA TYR A 95 19.54 1.12 7.88
C TYR A 95 18.19 0.67 7.31
N ALA A 96 17.59 1.50 6.43
CA ALA A 96 16.32 1.27 5.71
C ALA A 96 15.23 0.64 6.59
N ARG A 97 14.96 1.26 7.76
CA ARG A 97 13.92 0.88 8.71
C ARG A 97 13.51 2.09 9.58
N GLY A 98 12.40 1.99 10.26
CA GLY A 98 11.78 3.09 10.99
C GLY A 98 10.69 3.78 10.18
N PHE A 99 10.43 5.03 10.45
CA PHE A 99 9.44 5.83 9.72
C PHE A 99 9.93 6.11 8.29
N PHE A 100 9.02 6.02 7.32
CA PHE A 100 9.30 6.35 5.93
C PHE A 100 8.16 7.12 5.26
N ILE A 101 8.52 7.84 4.21
CA ILE A 101 7.61 8.38 3.22
C ILE A 101 7.91 7.69 1.89
N GLU A 102 6.86 7.35 1.16
CA GLU A 102 6.91 6.66 -0.12
C GLU A 102 6.21 7.48 -1.19
N GLY A 103 6.85 7.64 -2.35
CA GLY A 103 6.18 8.05 -3.58
C GLY A 103 5.92 6.83 -4.44
N PHE A 104 4.73 6.70 -5.01
CA PHE A 104 4.38 5.57 -5.86
C PHE A 104 3.64 5.95 -7.14
N GLY A 105 3.83 5.13 -8.18
CA GLY A 105 3.00 5.09 -9.35
C GLY A 105 2.28 3.75 -9.40
N MET A 106 0.97 3.72 -9.57
CA MET A 106 0.19 2.49 -9.55
C MET A 106 -0.61 2.34 -10.84
N LEU A 107 -0.31 1.31 -11.61
CA LEU A 107 -1.15 0.85 -12.70
C LEU A 107 -2.08 -0.23 -12.14
N HIS A 108 -3.39 -0.02 -12.22
CA HIS A 108 -4.35 -0.96 -11.70
C HIS A 108 -5.52 -1.18 -12.65
N ARG A 109 -6.07 -2.40 -12.59
CA ARG A 109 -7.24 -2.81 -13.35
C ARG A 109 -8.34 -3.21 -12.38
N TYR A 110 -9.57 -2.73 -12.66
CA TYR A 110 -10.77 -3.13 -11.94
C TYR A 110 -11.91 -3.38 -12.90
N LYS A 111 -12.91 -4.14 -12.44
CA LYS A 111 -14.17 -4.35 -13.15
C LYS A 111 -15.19 -3.31 -12.71
N ASP A 112 -15.86 -2.68 -13.64
CA ASP A 112 -16.97 -1.78 -13.38
C ASP A 112 -18.24 -2.32 -14.05
N LEU A 113 -19.39 -2.16 -13.38
CA LEU A 113 -20.69 -2.60 -13.85
C LEU A 113 -21.42 -1.43 -14.47
N PHE A 114 -21.58 -1.44 -15.79
CA PHE A 114 -22.38 -0.47 -16.49
C PHE A 114 -23.82 -0.99 -16.61
N TYR A 115 -24.77 -0.18 -16.10
CA TYR A 115 -26.19 -0.43 -16.22
C TYR A 115 -26.74 0.36 -17.40
N ASP A 116 -27.26 -0.34 -18.40
CA ASP A 116 -27.98 0.28 -19.50
C ASP A 116 -29.47 0.38 -19.15
N TYR A 117 -30.01 1.60 -19.17
CA TYR A 117 -31.41 1.89 -18.81
C TYR A 117 -32.23 2.07 -20.09
N ASP A 118 -33.36 1.39 -20.18
CA ASP A 118 -34.36 1.61 -21.24
C ASP A 118 -35.14 2.92 -21.00
N TYR A 119 -35.86 3.41 -22.00
CA TYR A 119 -36.68 4.61 -21.96
C TYR A 119 -37.69 4.63 -20.80
N GLU A 120 -38.05 3.48 -20.25
CA GLU A 120 -38.94 3.31 -19.08
C GLU A 120 -38.20 3.28 -17.74
N GLY A 121 -36.86 3.46 -17.71
CA GLY A 121 -36.06 3.44 -16.50
C GLY A 121 -35.80 2.03 -15.93
N SER A 122 -36.10 1.00 -16.68
CA SER A 122 -35.78 -0.39 -16.32
C SER A 122 -34.38 -0.78 -16.75
N ILE A 123 -33.67 -1.57 -15.93
CA ILE A 123 -32.32 -2.08 -16.27
C ILE A 123 -32.48 -3.12 -17.39
N ASN A 124 -31.97 -2.80 -18.56
CA ASN A 124 -32.10 -3.66 -19.74
C ASN A 124 -30.93 -4.65 -19.86
N SER A 125 -29.71 -4.27 -19.43
CA SER A 125 -28.56 -5.18 -19.41
C SER A 125 -27.48 -4.68 -18.47
N ASN A 126 -26.70 -5.63 -17.91
CA ASN A 126 -25.49 -5.36 -17.16
C ASN A 126 -24.29 -5.75 -18.04
N THR A 127 -23.40 -4.81 -18.30
CA THR A 127 -22.16 -5.09 -19.04
C THR A 127 -20.97 -4.86 -18.12
N GLU A 128 -20.17 -5.91 -17.88
CA GLU A 128 -18.89 -5.79 -17.17
C GLU A 128 -17.84 -5.20 -18.10
N LYS A 129 -17.23 -4.08 -17.71
CA LYS A 129 -16.12 -3.48 -18.44
C LYS A 129 -14.87 -3.45 -17.57
N ASN A 130 -13.76 -3.96 -18.09
CA ASN A 130 -12.46 -3.82 -17.45
C ASN A 130 -11.90 -2.42 -17.69
N ILE A 131 -11.67 -1.68 -16.63
CA ILE A 131 -11.06 -0.34 -16.67
C ILE A 131 -9.63 -0.46 -16.16
N THR A 132 -8.69 0.16 -16.88
CA THR A 132 -7.29 0.27 -16.48
C THR A 132 -6.98 1.73 -16.22
N GLU A 133 -6.45 2.03 -15.03
CA GLU A 133 -6.12 3.38 -14.61
C GLU A 133 -4.69 3.46 -14.11
N PHE A 134 -4.12 4.66 -14.22
CA PHE A 134 -2.81 4.96 -13.64
C PHE A 134 -2.95 6.05 -12.58
N SER A 135 -2.41 5.80 -11.40
CA SER A 135 -2.44 6.70 -10.26
C SER A 135 -1.03 7.10 -9.84
N LEU A 136 -0.87 8.34 -9.41
CA LEU A 136 0.31 8.78 -8.66
C LEU A 136 -0.09 9.15 -7.24
N GLY A 137 0.76 8.80 -6.28
CA GLY A 137 0.42 9.01 -4.88
C GLY A 137 1.61 8.99 -3.93
N VAL A 138 1.27 9.18 -2.66
CA VAL A 138 2.20 9.16 -1.55
C VAL A 138 1.67 8.26 -0.45
N SER A 139 2.59 7.58 0.24
CA SER A 139 2.31 6.75 1.41
C SER A 139 3.22 7.17 2.56
N VAL A 140 2.79 6.88 3.77
CA VAL A 140 3.61 6.96 4.98
C VAL A 140 3.53 5.65 5.73
N GLY A 141 4.60 5.28 6.42
CA GLY A 141 4.62 4.01 7.13
C GLY A 141 5.75 3.87 8.12
N GLY A 142 5.76 2.71 8.77
CA GLY A 142 6.81 2.30 9.69
C GLY A 142 7.25 0.88 9.41
N LYS A 143 8.58 0.66 9.39
CA LYS A 143 9.22 -0.63 9.14
C LYS A 143 10.07 -1.05 10.33
N TRP A 144 9.92 -2.28 10.74
CA TRP A 144 10.73 -2.94 11.78
C TRP A 144 11.47 -4.12 11.18
N VAL A 145 12.75 -4.24 11.53
CA VAL A 145 13.59 -5.35 11.06
C VAL A 145 14.29 -5.97 12.25
N THR A 146 14.17 -7.27 12.41
CA THR A 146 14.83 -8.03 13.48
C THR A 146 16.27 -8.39 13.12
N LYS A 147 17.06 -8.84 14.11
CA LYS A 147 18.44 -9.34 13.89
C LYS A 147 18.52 -10.53 12.91
N SER A 148 17.46 -11.31 12.80
CA SER A 148 17.38 -12.43 11.85
C SER A 148 16.97 -11.99 10.44
N GLY A 149 16.64 -10.70 10.22
CA GLY A 149 16.17 -10.16 8.97
C GLY A 149 14.66 -10.36 8.73
N PHE A 150 13.88 -10.71 9.75
CA PHE A 150 12.42 -10.66 9.66
C PHE A 150 11.97 -9.22 9.57
N VAL A 151 11.07 -8.92 8.64
CA VAL A 151 10.53 -7.58 8.37
C VAL A 151 9.06 -7.56 8.78
N ALA A 152 8.65 -6.51 9.48
CA ALA A 152 7.26 -6.16 9.71
C ALA A 152 7.05 -4.69 9.34
N GLU A 153 5.95 -4.38 8.67
CA GLU A 153 5.68 -3.05 8.13
C GLU A 153 4.21 -2.72 8.24
N ILE A 154 3.92 -1.45 8.56
CA ILE A 154 2.59 -0.86 8.46
C ILE A 154 2.68 0.40 7.61
N PHE A 155 1.76 0.55 6.65
CA PHE A 155 1.71 1.75 5.82
C PHE A 155 0.28 2.11 5.41
N GLY A 156 0.10 3.37 5.05
CA GLY A 156 -1.12 3.88 4.44
C GLY A 156 -0.79 5.00 3.46
N GLY A 157 -1.53 5.06 2.36
CA GLY A 157 -1.28 6.04 1.31
C GLY A 157 -2.51 6.37 0.48
N ILE A 158 -2.42 7.50 -0.20
CA ILE A 158 -3.43 7.99 -1.13
C ILE A 158 -2.76 8.40 -2.44
N GLY A 159 -3.44 8.15 -3.54
CA GLY A 159 -3.04 8.57 -4.87
C GLY A 159 -4.21 9.14 -5.63
N ARG A 160 -3.91 9.86 -6.71
CA ARG A 160 -4.89 10.40 -7.66
C ARG A 160 -4.73 9.67 -9.00
N ASN A 161 -5.86 9.25 -9.58
CA ASN A 161 -5.90 8.72 -10.93
C ASN A 161 -5.65 9.85 -11.92
N ILE A 162 -4.61 9.69 -12.77
CA ILE A 162 -4.17 10.71 -13.74
C ILE A 162 -4.65 10.35 -15.14
N LEU A 163 -4.60 9.06 -15.50
CA LEU A 163 -5.10 8.57 -16.77
C LEU A 163 -6.47 7.93 -16.52
N ASN A 164 -7.50 8.51 -17.09
CA ASN A 164 -8.85 8.02 -17.05
C ASN A 164 -9.31 7.71 -18.48
N ASN A 165 -9.51 6.43 -18.80
CA ASN A 165 -10.01 6.02 -20.10
C ASN A 165 -11.56 5.91 -20.16
N SER A 166 -12.27 6.32 -19.11
CA SER A 166 -13.73 6.28 -19.08
C SER A 166 -14.30 7.66 -19.38
N GLU A 167 -14.76 7.87 -20.60
CA GLU A 167 -15.47 9.10 -21.01
C GLU A 167 -16.83 9.29 -20.33
N ASP A 168 -17.36 8.25 -19.67
CA ASP A 168 -18.72 8.23 -19.10
C ASP A 168 -18.79 8.20 -17.57
N SER A 169 -17.68 8.40 -16.85
CA SER A 169 -17.70 8.33 -15.39
C SER A 169 -17.99 9.70 -14.76
N TYR A 170 -19.13 9.80 -14.13
CA TYR A 170 -19.66 11.00 -13.44
C TYR A 170 -18.92 11.31 -12.11
N ASP A 171 -17.79 10.70 -11.82
CA ASP A 171 -17.08 10.86 -10.53
C ASP A 171 -15.89 11.81 -10.66
N PRO A 172 -15.96 13.02 -10.08
CA PRO A 172 -14.97 14.08 -10.31
C PRO A 172 -13.65 13.91 -9.56
N ILE A 173 -13.54 12.99 -8.58
CA ILE A 173 -12.32 12.79 -7.80
C ILE A 173 -12.05 11.29 -7.63
N LYS A 174 -11.25 10.75 -8.54
CA LYS A 174 -10.81 9.36 -8.42
C LYS A 174 -9.57 9.26 -7.54
N VAL A 175 -9.77 8.76 -6.34
CA VAL A 175 -8.71 8.55 -5.35
C VAL A 175 -8.39 7.07 -5.27
N ALA A 176 -7.12 6.71 -5.41
CA ALA A 176 -6.61 5.37 -5.16
C ALA A 176 -6.05 5.29 -3.75
N GLY A 177 -6.58 4.41 -2.92
CA GLY A 177 -6.09 4.13 -1.58
C GLY A 177 -5.14 2.94 -1.55
N ARG A 178 -4.15 3.00 -0.65
CA ARG A 178 -3.27 1.87 -0.29
C ARG A 178 -3.18 1.75 1.21
N ILE A 179 -3.23 0.54 1.72
CA ILE A 179 -3.03 0.22 3.13
C ILE A 179 -2.38 -1.15 3.25
N GLY A 180 -1.47 -1.32 4.19
CA GLY A 180 -0.82 -2.60 4.40
C GLY A 180 -0.36 -2.83 5.82
N LEU A 181 -0.44 -4.09 6.22
CA LEU A 181 0.29 -4.68 7.32
C LEU A 181 1.07 -5.85 6.74
N SER A 182 2.36 -5.63 6.48
CA SER A 182 3.18 -6.58 5.72
C SER A 182 4.19 -7.28 6.62
N ILE A 183 4.45 -8.53 6.29
CA ILE A 183 5.49 -9.34 6.93
C ILE A 183 6.40 -9.96 5.87
N GLY A 184 7.67 -10.14 6.19
CA GLY A 184 8.61 -10.65 5.20
C GLY A 184 10.01 -10.88 5.71
N LYS A 185 10.95 -10.87 4.77
CA LYS A 185 12.36 -11.22 5.01
C LYS A 185 13.30 -10.32 4.22
N ARG A 186 14.36 -9.85 4.89
CA ARG A 186 15.54 -9.22 4.30
C ARG A 186 16.63 -10.28 4.06
N PHE A 187 17.23 -10.30 2.86
CA PHE A 187 18.24 -11.26 2.41
C PHE A 187 19.25 -10.65 1.44
#